data_aaa327e725b91e495a7cc7a79ff6d7a9
#
_entry.id   aaa327e725b91e495a7cc7a79ff6d7a9
#
_cell.length_a   1.000
_cell.length_b   1.000
_cell.length_c   1.000
_cell.angle_alpha   90.00
_cell.angle_beta   90.00
_cell.angle_gamma   90.00
#
_symmetry.space_group_name_H-M   'P 1'
#
loop_
_entity.id
_entity.type
_entity.pdbx_description
1 polymer ?
#
loop_
_entity_poly.entity_id
_entity_poly.type
_entity_poly.pdbx_seq_one_letter_code
_entity_poly.pdbx_strand_id
1 'polypeptide(L)'
;MAYVSLFTLGHSVTLLAGVLWGIRANPFVVDAIIGLSVVYKAFDNMDGFRRFFGVQPNTKVAVLVFGLFHGFGLATALQEYTISADGLLTNMLSFNVGVELGQIMALTGVLIALNFWRTREGFLKHAFVTNALLMSGGFILMGYQIVGFLT
;
A
#
# COMPACT_ATOMS: atom_id res chain seq x y z
N MET A 1 1.25 14.48 3.31
CA MET A 1 0.04 14.61 2.47
C MET A 1 0.29 14.12 1.03
N ALA A 2 1.25 14.66 0.25
CA ALA A 2 1.45 14.28 -1.16
C ALA A 2 1.59 12.77 -1.44
N TYR A 3 2.25 12.01 -0.58
CA TYR A 3 2.38 10.55 -0.76
C TYR A 3 1.05 9.81 -0.63
N VAL A 4 0.22 10.22 0.32
CA VAL A 4 -1.11 9.64 0.53
C VAL A 4 -1.99 9.93 -0.67
N SER A 5 -2.04 11.19 -1.11
CA SER A 5 -2.83 11.57 -2.29
C SER A 5 -2.39 10.83 -3.57
N LEU A 6 -1.07 10.62 -3.76
CA LEU A 6 -0.56 9.84 -4.90
C LEU A 6 -0.96 8.36 -4.81
N PHE A 7 -0.87 7.78 -3.61
CA PHE A 7 -1.31 6.41 -3.38
C PHE A 7 -2.82 6.27 -3.65
N THR A 8 -3.63 7.14 -3.05
CA THR A 8 -5.09 7.15 -3.23
C THR A 8 -5.48 7.36 -4.69
N LEU A 9 -4.79 8.25 -5.40
CA LEU A 9 -5.03 8.47 -6.83
C LEU A 9 -4.80 7.18 -7.63
N GLY A 10 -3.64 6.54 -7.45
CA GLY A 10 -3.34 5.27 -8.12
C GLY A 10 -4.36 4.18 -7.78
N HIS A 11 -4.66 4.05 -6.48
CA HIS A 11 -5.64 3.09 -5.97
C HIS A 11 -7.03 3.31 -6.56
N SER A 12 -7.53 4.53 -6.54
CA SER A 12 -8.87 4.86 -7.05
C SER A 12 -9.01 4.63 -8.55
N VAL A 13 -7.99 5.00 -9.32
CA VAL A 13 -7.98 4.79 -10.79
C VAL A 13 -8.10 3.31 -11.11
N THR A 14 -7.29 2.45 -10.50
CA THR A 14 -7.31 1.01 -10.81
C THR A 14 -8.47 0.27 -10.16
N LEU A 15 -8.97 0.72 -9.01
CA LEU A 15 -10.20 0.21 -8.43
C LEU A 15 -11.39 0.44 -9.35
N LEU A 16 -11.59 1.68 -9.82
CA LEU A 16 -12.67 2.02 -10.75
C LEU A 16 -12.51 1.26 -12.06
N ALA A 17 -11.31 1.28 -12.65
CA ALA A 17 -11.04 0.57 -13.89
C ALA A 17 -11.29 -0.94 -13.74
N GLY A 18 -10.80 -1.55 -12.67
CA GLY A 18 -10.97 -2.97 -12.40
C GLY A 18 -12.43 -3.37 -12.28
N VAL A 19 -13.23 -2.62 -11.53
CA VAL A 19 -14.65 -2.94 -11.34
C VAL A 19 -15.47 -2.63 -12.59
N LEU A 20 -15.28 -1.47 -13.24
CA LEU A 20 -16.09 -1.06 -14.41
C LEU A 20 -15.80 -1.93 -15.64
N TRP A 21 -14.58 -2.37 -15.84
CA TRP A 21 -14.19 -3.20 -16.99
C TRP A 21 -14.07 -4.69 -16.66
N GLY A 22 -14.38 -5.08 -15.41
CA GLY A 22 -14.32 -6.49 -15.00
C GLY A 22 -12.90 -7.07 -15.00
N ILE A 23 -11.87 -6.21 -14.86
CA ILE A 23 -10.47 -6.65 -14.85
C ILE A 23 -10.18 -7.29 -13.49
N ARG A 24 -9.80 -8.56 -13.51
CA ARG A 24 -9.39 -9.31 -12.32
C ARG A 24 -7.89 -9.53 -12.32
N ALA A 25 -7.24 -9.20 -11.21
CA ALA A 25 -5.84 -9.51 -10.96
C ALA A 25 -5.73 -10.80 -10.13
N ASN A 26 -4.63 -11.54 -10.29
CA ASN A 26 -4.39 -12.68 -9.42
C ASN A 26 -4.11 -12.19 -7.99
N PRO A 27 -4.89 -12.63 -6.97
CA PRO A 27 -4.74 -12.15 -5.59
C PRO A 27 -3.33 -12.39 -5.02
N PHE A 28 -2.76 -13.57 -5.28
CA PHE A 28 -1.42 -13.91 -4.80
C PHE A 28 -0.35 -12.95 -5.33
N VAL A 29 -0.44 -12.59 -6.61
CA VAL A 29 0.51 -11.65 -7.24
C VAL A 29 0.36 -10.25 -6.65
N VAL A 30 -0.87 -9.80 -6.47
CA VAL A 30 -1.13 -8.47 -5.87
C VAL A 30 -0.63 -8.42 -4.45
N ASP A 31 -0.94 -9.42 -3.62
CA ASP A 31 -0.51 -9.49 -2.23
C ASP A 31 1.02 -9.62 -2.10
N ALA A 32 1.68 -10.33 -3.03
CA ALA A 32 3.14 -10.37 -3.10
C ALA A 32 3.73 -8.97 -3.37
N ILE A 33 3.11 -8.18 -4.27
CA ILE A 33 3.51 -6.80 -4.56
C ILE A 33 3.23 -5.89 -3.35
N ILE A 34 2.15 -6.13 -2.60
CA ILE A 34 1.88 -5.44 -1.32
C ILE A 34 3.03 -5.71 -0.33
N GLY A 35 3.41 -6.98 -0.15
CA GLY A 35 4.58 -7.35 0.65
C GLY A 35 5.87 -6.64 0.20
N LEU A 36 6.12 -6.63 -1.12
CA LEU A 36 7.26 -5.93 -1.72
C LEU A 36 7.22 -4.42 -1.45
N SER A 37 6.04 -3.78 -1.46
CA SER A 37 5.90 -2.36 -1.18
C SER A 37 6.33 -2.01 0.26
N VAL A 38 6.04 -2.89 1.23
CA VAL A 38 6.49 -2.75 2.61
C VAL A 38 8.00 -2.91 2.71
N VAL A 39 8.58 -3.92 2.05
CA VAL A 39 10.04 -4.13 1.96
C VAL A 39 10.72 -2.90 1.37
N TYR A 40 10.23 -2.42 0.23
CA TYR A 40 10.76 -1.23 -0.45
C TYR A 40 10.77 -0.03 0.48
N LYS A 41 9.64 0.25 1.15
CA LYS A 41 9.54 1.43 2.00
C LYS A 41 10.37 1.32 3.27
N ALA A 42 10.44 0.15 3.88
CA ALA A 42 11.30 -0.09 5.03
C ALA A 42 12.79 0.08 4.67
N PHE A 43 13.21 -0.45 3.52
CA PHE A 43 14.57 -0.30 3.00
C PHE A 43 14.91 1.17 2.68
N ASP A 44 13.98 1.91 2.05
CA ASP A 44 14.08 3.35 1.81
C ASP A 44 14.25 4.14 3.11
N ASN A 45 13.44 3.84 4.13
CA ASN A 45 13.50 4.50 5.44
C ASN A 45 14.82 4.26 6.19
N MET A 46 15.50 3.14 5.91
CA MET A 46 16.82 2.82 6.47
C MET A 46 17.99 3.39 5.66
N ASP A 47 17.70 4.23 4.65
CA ASP A 47 18.68 4.79 3.70
C ASP A 47 19.41 3.72 2.87
N GLY A 48 18.76 2.55 2.71
CA GLY A 48 19.36 1.39 2.07
C GLY A 48 19.71 1.63 0.61
N PHE A 49 18.85 2.27 -0.17
CA PHE A 49 19.11 2.54 -1.58
C PHE A 49 20.37 3.40 -1.78
N ARG A 50 20.54 4.45 -0.98
CA ARG A 50 21.72 5.31 -1.05
C ARG A 50 22.98 4.57 -0.60
N ARG A 51 22.90 3.76 0.47
CA ARG A 51 24.05 3.06 1.03
C ARG A 51 24.55 1.93 0.15
N PHE A 52 23.65 1.15 -0.46
CA PHE A 52 24.02 -0.05 -1.24
C PHE A 52 24.14 0.23 -2.74
N PHE A 53 23.34 1.14 -3.28
CA PHE A 53 23.27 1.38 -4.73
C PHE A 53 23.73 2.79 -5.13
N GLY A 54 24.02 3.67 -4.16
CA GLY A 54 24.43 5.06 -4.43
C GLY A 54 23.34 5.93 -5.04
N VAL A 55 22.10 5.46 -5.16
CA VAL A 55 20.97 6.15 -5.77
C VAL A 55 19.81 6.27 -4.78
N GLN A 56 19.01 7.32 -4.96
CA GLN A 56 17.77 7.49 -4.22
C GLN A 56 16.60 7.45 -5.19
N PRO A 57 15.81 6.36 -5.21
CA PRO A 57 14.65 6.26 -6.08
C PRO A 57 13.61 7.35 -5.78
N ASN A 58 12.83 7.71 -6.79
CA ASN A 58 11.74 8.66 -6.60
C ASN A 58 10.58 7.99 -5.84
N THR A 59 10.53 8.21 -4.54
CA THR A 59 9.51 7.63 -3.66
C THR A 59 8.09 7.99 -4.08
N LYS A 60 7.85 9.16 -4.71
CA LYS A 60 6.52 9.54 -5.20
C LYS A 60 6.04 8.61 -6.32
N VAL A 61 6.94 8.29 -7.25
CA VAL A 61 6.64 7.35 -8.35
C VAL A 61 6.37 5.96 -7.78
N ALA A 62 7.20 5.48 -6.86
CA ALA A 62 7.01 4.19 -6.23
C ALA A 62 5.65 4.09 -5.51
N VAL A 63 5.28 5.12 -4.74
CA VAL A 63 4.00 5.17 -4.02
C VAL A 63 2.81 5.17 -4.98
N LEU A 64 2.87 5.90 -6.10
CA LEU A 64 1.82 5.87 -7.12
C LEU A 64 1.68 4.48 -7.74
N VAL A 65 2.80 3.85 -8.11
CA VAL A 65 2.82 2.50 -8.69
C VAL A 65 2.24 1.47 -7.71
N PHE A 66 2.65 1.52 -6.44
CA PHE A 66 2.07 0.64 -5.42
C PHE A 66 0.57 0.89 -5.23
N GLY A 67 0.11 2.14 -5.26
CA GLY A 67 -1.31 2.48 -5.23
C GLY A 67 -2.09 1.82 -6.37
N LEU A 68 -1.55 1.82 -7.60
CA LEU A 68 -2.17 1.14 -8.75
C LEU A 68 -2.36 -0.37 -8.49
N PHE A 69 -1.36 -1.07 -7.97
CA PHE A 69 -1.48 -2.50 -7.66
C PHE A 69 -2.48 -2.76 -6.53
N HIS A 70 -2.47 -1.96 -5.47
CA HIS A 70 -3.44 -2.08 -4.38
C HIS A 70 -4.89 -1.92 -4.85
N GLY A 71 -5.14 -0.97 -5.76
CA GLY A 71 -6.47 -0.76 -6.33
C GLY A 71 -6.98 -1.97 -7.13
N PHE A 72 -6.12 -2.65 -7.88
CA PHE A 72 -6.49 -3.88 -8.57
C PHE A 72 -6.81 -5.02 -7.61
N GLY A 73 -6.07 -5.16 -6.49
CA GLY A 73 -6.37 -6.14 -5.46
C GLY A 73 -7.75 -5.95 -4.87
N LEU A 74 -8.06 -4.71 -4.49
CA LEU A 74 -9.37 -4.39 -3.94
C LEU A 74 -10.50 -4.53 -5.00
N ALA A 75 -10.25 -4.16 -6.26
CA ALA A 75 -11.20 -4.37 -7.35
C ALA A 75 -11.55 -5.84 -7.53
N THR A 76 -10.56 -6.73 -7.47
CA THR A 76 -10.75 -8.17 -7.56
C THR A 76 -11.58 -8.70 -6.37
N ALA A 77 -11.22 -8.31 -5.15
CA ALA A 77 -11.96 -8.70 -3.96
C ALA A 77 -13.42 -8.20 -3.98
N LEU A 78 -13.66 -6.97 -4.42
CA LEU A 78 -15.02 -6.43 -4.54
C LEU A 78 -15.87 -7.16 -5.58
N GLN A 79 -15.27 -7.67 -6.66
CA GLN A 79 -15.98 -8.44 -7.70
C GLN A 79 -16.40 -9.85 -7.24
N GLU A 80 -15.93 -10.32 -6.08
CA GLU A 80 -16.41 -11.56 -5.45
C GLU A 80 -17.76 -11.36 -4.76
N TYR A 81 -18.10 -10.12 -4.43
CA TYR A 81 -19.40 -9.79 -3.85
C TYR A 81 -20.38 -9.41 -4.97
N THR A 82 -21.66 -9.81 -4.80
CA THR A 82 -22.74 -9.41 -5.70
C THR A 82 -23.04 -7.92 -5.51
N ILE A 83 -22.35 -7.06 -6.24
CA ILE A 83 -22.66 -5.62 -6.23
C ILE A 83 -23.81 -5.41 -7.19
N SER A 84 -24.89 -4.76 -6.73
CA SER A 84 -26.02 -4.40 -7.57
C SER A 84 -25.55 -3.53 -8.75
N ALA A 85 -25.99 -3.87 -9.96
CA ALA A 85 -25.73 -3.06 -11.14
C ALA A 85 -26.40 -1.68 -11.04
N ASP A 86 -27.53 -1.60 -10.31
CA ASP A 86 -28.22 -0.35 -10.04
C ASP A 86 -27.41 0.51 -9.08
N GLY A 87 -26.96 1.67 -9.55
CA GLY A 87 -26.16 2.60 -8.77
C GLY A 87 -24.69 2.20 -8.59
N LEU A 88 -24.15 1.28 -9.40
CA LEU A 88 -22.78 0.80 -9.30
C LEU A 88 -21.76 1.95 -9.22
N LEU A 89 -21.87 2.93 -10.11
CA LEU A 89 -20.94 4.08 -10.12
C LEU A 89 -21.04 4.89 -8.83
N THR A 90 -22.24 5.17 -8.34
CA THR A 90 -22.47 5.91 -7.09
C THR A 90 -21.91 5.15 -5.90
N ASN A 91 -22.14 3.84 -5.85
CA ASN A 91 -21.62 2.98 -4.78
C ASN A 91 -20.08 2.95 -4.80
N MET A 92 -19.46 2.85 -5.98
CA MET A 92 -18.02 2.88 -6.15
C MET A 92 -17.40 4.22 -5.72
N LEU A 93 -18.01 5.34 -6.12
CA LEU A 93 -17.55 6.67 -5.71
C LEU A 93 -17.68 6.86 -4.21
N SER A 94 -18.82 6.46 -3.60
CA SER A 94 -19.03 6.54 -2.16
C SER A 94 -18.03 5.67 -1.39
N PHE A 95 -17.74 4.48 -1.89
CA PHE A 95 -16.74 3.58 -1.33
C PHE A 95 -15.34 4.22 -1.37
N ASN A 96 -14.93 4.78 -2.52
CA ASN A 96 -13.63 5.47 -2.66
C ASN A 96 -13.50 6.64 -1.67
N VAL A 97 -14.54 7.46 -1.55
CA VAL A 97 -14.57 8.56 -0.56
C VAL A 97 -14.44 8.01 0.86
N GLY A 98 -15.13 6.92 1.20
CA GLY A 98 -15.03 6.26 2.50
C GLY A 98 -13.62 5.74 2.78
N VAL A 99 -12.99 5.10 1.81
CA VAL A 99 -11.60 4.62 1.90
C VAL A 99 -10.63 5.79 2.11
N GLU A 100 -10.77 6.88 1.35
CA GLU A 100 -9.91 8.06 1.49
C GLU A 100 -10.05 8.71 2.89
N LEU A 101 -11.26 8.88 3.37
CA LEU A 101 -11.51 9.39 4.72
C LEU A 101 -10.91 8.48 5.80
N GLY A 102 -11.09 7.17 5.67
CA GLY A 102 -10.49 6.18 6.57
C GLY A 102 -8.96 6.23 6.57
N GLN A 103 -8.35 6.38 5.41
CA GLN A 103 -6.90 6.54 5.27
C GLN A 103 -6.40 7.82 5.92
N ILE A 104 -7.09 8.95 5.73
CA ILE A 104 -6.74 10.24 6.37
C ILE A 104 -6.81 10.12 7.89
N MET A 105 -7.88 9.51 8.42
CA MET A 105 -8.04 9.31 9.87
C MET A 105 -6.95 8.41 10.45
N ALA A 106 -6.70 7.26 9.83
CA ALA A 106 -5.67 6.32 10.26
C ALA A 106 -4.27 6.96 10.22
N LEU A 107 -3.96 7.66 9.12
CA LEU A 107 -2.68 8.34 8.95
C LEU A 107 -2.50 9.46 9.98
N THR A 108 -3.55 10.23 10.27
CA THR A 108 -3.51 11.26 11.30
C THR A 108 -3.17 10.67 12.66
N GLY A 109 -3.81 9.56 13.04
CA GLY A 109 -3.49 8.83 14.27
C GLY A 109 -2.04 8.36 14.32
N VAL A 110 -1.55 7.76 13.22
CA VAL A 110 -0.16 7.32 13.10
C VAL A 110 0.82 8.51 13.20
N LEU A 111 0.53 9.64 12.54
CA LEU A 111 1.39 10.83 12.59
C LEU A 111 1.44 11.43 14.00
N ILE A 112 0.33 11.46 14.73
CA ILE A 112 0.30 11.90 16.13
C ILE A 112 1.19 10.96 16.98
N ALA A 113 1.00 9.64 16.87
CA ALA A 113 1.80 8.67 17.61
C ALA A 113 3.30 8.78 17.29
N LEU A 114 3.65 8.91 16.01
CA LEU A 114 5.02 9.11 15.55
C LEU A 114 5.62 10.42 16.06
N ASN A 115 4.83 11.50 16.12
CA ASN A 115 5.32 12.77 16.64
C ASN A 115 5.72 12.67 18.11
N PHE A 116 4.91 11.99 18.93
CA PHE A 116 5.27 11.68 20.32
C PHE A 116 6.49 10.79 20.42
N TRP A 117 6.60 9.77 19.57
CA TRP A 117 7.73 8.84 19.61
C TRP A 117 9.04 9.50 19.19
N ARG A 118 9.00 10.40 18.20
CA ARG A 118 10.19 11.13 17.70
C ARG A 118 10.83 12.03 18.75
N THR A 119 10.10 12.43 19.79
CA THR A 119 10.63 13.24 20.91
C THR A 119 11.37 12.42 21.95
N ARG A 120 11.32 11.07 21.87
CA ARG A 120 11.97 10.19 22.83
C ARG A 120 13.42 9.90 22.45
N GLU A 121 14.28 9.81 23.49
CA GLU A 121 15.66 9.35 23.32
C GLU A 121 15.70 7.96 22.71
N GLY A 122 16.66 7.70 21.82
CA GLY A 122 16.81 6.41 21.13
C GLY A 122 15.85 6.20 19.95
N PHE A 123 15.06 7.21 19.56
CA PHE A 123 14.12 7.09 18.42
C PHE A 123 14.76 6.48 17.18
N LEU A 124 15.96 6.95 16.77
CA LEU A 124 16.61 6.47 15.54
C LEU A 124 16.96 4.98 15.62
N LYS A 125 17.40 4.49 16.80
CA LYS A 125 17.69 3.07 17.01
C LYS A 125 16.41 2.23 16.93
N HIS A 126 15.35 2.67 17.59
CA HIS A 126 14.04 1.99 17.54
C HIS A 126 13.43 2.04 16.14
N ALA A 127 13.54 3.16 15.44
CA ALA A 127 13.07 3.30 14.07
C ALA A 127 13.79 2.33 13.12
N PHE A 128 15.10 2.15 13.27
CA PHE A 128 15.87 1.16 12.50
C PHE A 128 15.36 -0.26 12.75
N VAL A 129 15.22 -0.67 14.02
CA VAL A 129 14.71 -2.00 14.39
C VAL A 129 13.28 -2.20 13.85
N THR A 130 12.41 -1.22 13.98
CA THR A 130 11.04 -1.29 13.48
C THR A 130 11.02 -1.47 11.96
N ASN A 131 11.82 -0.71 11.21
CA ASN A 131 11.90 -0.88 9.76
C ASN A 131 12.50 -2.24 9.37
N ALA A 132 13.48 -2.77 10.10
CA ALA A 132 14.01 -4.11 9.86
C ALA A 132 12.95 -5.19 10.09
N LEU A 133 12.14 -5.08 11.15
CA LEU A 133 11.02 -6.00 11.41
C LEU A 133 9.93 -5.88 10.33
N LEU A 134 9.56 -4.67 9.90
CA LEU A 134 8.62 -4.45 8.81
C LEU A 134 9.14 -5.07 7.50
N MET A 135 10.42 -4.90 7.19
CA MET A 135 11.04 -5.49 6.00
C MET A 135 11.00 -7.01 6.06
N SER A 136 11.30 -7.61 7.22
CA SER A 136 11.22 -9.07 7.41
C SER A 136 9.79 -9.57 7.24
N GLY A 137 8.81 -8.89 7.83
CA GLY A 137 7.38 -9.20 7.64
C GLY A 137 6.94 -9.09 6.18
N GLY A 138 7.40 -8.07 5.47
CA GLY A 138 7.13 -7.91 4.03
C GLY A 138 7.71 -9.04 3.19
N PHE A 139 8.92 -9.52 3.48
CA PHE A 139 9.50 -10.68 2.81
C PHE A 139 8.75 -11.98 3.12
N ILE A 140 8.30 -12.18 4.37
CA ILE A 140 7.50 -13.34 4.75
C ILE A 140 6.17 -13.34 3.98
N LEU A 141 5.48 -12.20 3.95
CA LEU A 141 4.23 -12.06 3.19
C LEU A 141 4.45 -12.35 1.71
N MET A 142 5.47 -11.71 1.10
CA MET A 142 5.80 -11.92 -0.31
C MET A 142 6.11 -13.40 -0.60
N GLY A 143 6.93 -14.04 0.23
CA GLY A 143 7.27 -15.46 0.08
C GLY A 143 6.05 -16.38 0.20
N TYR A 144 5.19 -16.13 1.18
CA TYR A 144 3.96 -16.88 1.38
C TYR A 144 3.03 -16.79 0.15
N GLN A 145 2.85 -15.58 -0.38
CA GLN A 145 1.99 -15.37 -1.54
C GLN A 145 2.59 -15.97 -2.84
N ILE A 146 3.92 -15.91 -3.01
CA ILE A 146 4.57 -16.55 -4.15
C ILE A 146 4.40 -18.09 -4.09
N VAL A 147 4.56 -18.69 -2.91
CA VAL A 147 4.31 -20.13 -2.76
C VAL A 147 2.85 -20.45 -3.07
N GLY A 148 1.88 -19.69 -2.55
CA GLY A 148 0.46 -19.90 -2.86
C GLY A 148 0.10 -19.70 -4.35
N PHE A 149 0.88 -18.91 -5.08
CA PHE A 149 0.73 -18.76 -6.54
C PHE A 149 1.25 -19.97 -7.32
N LEU A 150 2.26 -20.68 -6.80
CA LEU A 150 2.92 -21.80 -7.48
C LEU A 150 2.29 -23.16 -7.16
N THR A 151 1.47 -23.25 -6.11
CA THR A 151 0.79 -24.49 -5.65
C THR A 151 -0.68 -24.49 -5.96
#